data_28e5293f3fa7e534b142306c7ada88db
#
_entry.id   28e5293f3fa7e534b142306c7ada88db
#
_cell.length_a   1.000
_cell.length_b   1.000
_cell.length_c   1.000
_cell.angle_alpha   90.00
_cell.angle_beta   90.00
_cell.angle_gamma   90.00
#
_symmetry.space_group_name_H-M   'P 1'
#
loop_
_entity.id
_entity.type
_entity.pdbx_description
1 polymer ?
#
loop_
_entity_poly.entity_id
_entity_poly.type
_entity_poly.pdbx_seq_one_letter_code
_entity_poly.pdbx_strand_id
1 'polypeptide(L)'
;MSDCSLCRNQVNRFGCQFILLNIQAMKTLLKSIKITLVFCVFFSVFYILVLWLFAQVAGPNRGNAEVVTLNGKVVGAANVGQTFTEEKYFWGRPSCAGDGYDATSSAGSNKGPTNPEYLAEVEARIDTFLIHHPYLARKDVPAEMVTASASGLDPDITPQSAYVQVKRVAQARGMDVEEVRRVVDKAVEKPLLGIFGTEKVNVLKLNIALEELKNR
;
A
#
# COMPACT_ATOMS: atom_id res chain seq x y z
N MET A 1 12.82 -13.82 -82.06
CA MET A 1 12.20 -12.69 -81.38
C MET A 1 10.85 -13.11 -80.85
N SER A 2 10.84 -14.01 -79.86
CA SER A 2 9.59 -14.61 -79.31
C SER A 2 9.73 -14.97 -77.86
N ASP A 3 10.07 -14.01 -76.99
CA ASP A 3 10.10 -14.30 -75.51
C ASP A 3 9.74 -13.09 -74.66
N CYS A 4 8.94 -12.14 -75.20
CA CYS A 4 8.58 -10.94 -74.37
C CYS A 4 7.19 -10.99 -73.74
N SER A 5 6.38 -11.99 -74.08
CA SER A 5 4.99 -12.09 -73.54
C SER A 5 4.93 -12.82 -72.19
N LEU A 6 5.83 -13.77 -71.93
CA LEU A 6 5.93 -14.55 -70.71
C LEU A 6 6.49 -13.74 -69.54
N CYS A 7 7.49 -12.87 -69.79
CA CYS A 7 8.04 -11.97 -68.79
C CYS A 7 7.03 -10.88 -68.33
N ARG A 8 6.25 -10.30 -69.24
CA ARG A 8 5.25 -9.28 -68.92
C ARG A 8 4.13 -9.83 -68.01
N ASN A 9 3.74 -11.10 -68.19
CA ASN A 9 2.75 -11.75 -67.36
C ASN A 9 3.25 -12.10 -65.93
N GLN A 10 4.51 -12.43 -65.78
CA GLN A 10 5.07 -12.69 -64.44
C GLN A 10 5.27 -11.40 -63.63
N VAL A 11 5.79 -10.34 -64.20
CA VAL A 11 5.96 -9.04 -63.52
C VAL A 11 4.60 -8.48 -63.05
N ASN A 12 3.53 -8.59 -63.89
CA ASN A 12 2.21 -8.19 -63.50
C ASN A 12 1.61 -9.06 -62.38
N ARG A 13 1.92 -10.34 -62.34
CA ARG A 13 1.47 -11.24 -61.23
C ARG A 13 2.14 -10.88 -59.91
N PHE A 14 3.44 -10.61 -59.90
CA PHE A 14 4.15 -10.19 -58.68
C PHE A 14 3.65 -8.84 -58.15
N GLY A 15 3.43 -7.86 -59.04
CA GLY A 15 2.86 -6.56 -58.68
C GLY A 15 1.43 -6.67 -58.10
N CYS A 16 0.57 -7.47 -58.76
CA CYS A 16 -0.79 -7.71 -58.29
C CYS A 16 -0.80 -8.44 -56.92
N GLN A 17 0.07 -9.43 -56.73
CA GLN A 17 0.19 -10.16 -55.47
C GLN A 17 0.70 -9.27 -54.32
N PHE A 18 1.65 -8.37 -54.58
CA PHE A 18 2.13 -7.39 -53.62
C PHE A 18 1.07 -6.39 -53.20
N ILE A 19 0.26 -5.89 -54.16
CA ILE A 19 -0.88 -4.98 -53.86
C ILE A 19 -1.95 -5.70 -53.03
N LEU A 20 -2.28 -6.96 -53.36
CA LEU A 20 -3.26 -7.74 -52.60
C LEU A 20 -2.78 -8.00 -51.19
N LEU A 21 -1.50 -8.31 -50.97
CA LEU A 21 -0.89 -8.50 -49.65
C LEU A 21 -0.96 -7.22 -48.79
N ASN A 22 -0.67 -6.05 -49.39
CA ASN A 22 -0.79 -4.76 -48.72
C ASN A 22 -2.23 -4.42 -48.31
N ILE A 23 -3.19 -4.68 -49.22
CA ILE A 23 -4.62 -4.48 -48.92
C ILE A 23 -5.07 -5.41 -47.79
N GLN A 24 -4.62 -6.67 -47.81
CA GLN A 24 -4.93 -7.62 -46.73
C GLN A 24 -4.32 -7.20 -45.40
N ALA A 25 -3.07 -6.77 -45.41
CA ALA A 25 -2.38 -6.26 -44.19
C ALA A 25 -3.12 -5.02 -43.65
N MET A 26 -3.54 -4.09 -44.50
CA MET A 26 -4.29 -2.91 -44.07
C MET A 26 -5.66 -3.26 -43.47
N LYS A 27 -6.38 -4.21 -44.10
CA LYS A 27 -7.67 -4.72 -43.54
C LYS A 27 -7.48 -5.37 -42.19
N THR A 28 -6.40 -6.15 -42.01
CA THR A 28 -6.06 -6.78 -40.72
C THR A 28 -5.72 -5.73 -39.67
N LEU A 29 -4.92 -4.72 -40.02
CA LEU A 29 -4.57 -3.61 -39.12
C LEU A 29 -5.83 -2.85 -38.67
N LEU A 30 -6.73 -2.53 -39.58
CA LEU A 30 -7.99 -1.85 -39.23
C LEU A 30 -8.89 -2.70 -38.33
N LYS A 31 -8.95 -4.03 -38.56
CA LYS A 31 -9.67 -4.94 -37.67
C LYS A 31 -9.04 -4.96 -36.27
N SER A 32 -7.72 -5.05 -36.18
CA SER A 32 -7.00 -5.03 -34.89
C SER A 32 -7.26 -3.74 -34.12
N ILE A 33 -7.18 -2.59 -34.78
CA ILE A 33 -7.47 -1.28 -34.18
C ILE A 33 -8.92 -1.24 -33.66
N LYS A 34 -9.89 -1.68 -34.46
CA LYS A 34 -11.31 -1.71 -34.03
C LYS A 34 -11.52 -2.59 -32.81
N ILE A 35 -10.93 -3.79 -32.80
CA ILE A 35 -11.04 -4.73 -31.66
C ILE A 35 -10.41 -4.09 -30.41
N THR A 36 -9.21 -3.52 -30.55
CA THR A 36 -8.53 -2.84 -29.44
C THR A 36 -9.38 -1.71 -28.86
N LEU A 37 -9.94 -0.85 -29.71
CA LEU A 37 -10.81 0.24 -29.27
C LEU A 37 -12.08 -0.26 -28.56
N VAL A 38 -12.71 -1.32 -29.08
CA VAL A 38 -13.88 -1.93 -28.43
C VAL A 38 -13.51 -2.45 -27.03
N PHE A 39 -12.39 -3.17 -26.89
CA PHE A 39 -11.94 -3.64 -25.59
C PHE A 39 -11.52 -2.51 -24.66
N CYS A 40 -10.87 -1.46 -25.16
CA CYS A 40 -10.55 -0.27 -24.36
C CYS A 40 -11.82 0.35 -23.77
N VAL A 41 -12.85 0.57 -24.59
CA VAL A 41 -14.14 1.12 -24.13
C VAL A 41 -14.81 0.14 -23.15
N PHE A 42 -14.85 -1.14 -23.47
CA PHE A 42 -15.45 -2.16 -22.61
C PHE A 42 -14.81 -2.17 -21.21
N PHE A 43 -13.48 -2.25 -21.13
CA PHE A 43 -12.79 -2.31 -19.84
C PHE A 43 -12.79 -0.96 -19.11
N SER A 44 -12.66 0.17 -19.83
CA SER A 44 -12.62 1.49 -19.19
C SER A 44 -13.99 1.98 -18.70
N VAL A 45 -15.07 1.54 -19.31
CA VAL A 45 -16.42 2.00 -18.95
C VAL A 45 -17.22 0.91 -18.28
N PHE A 46 -17.50 -0.18 -18.99
CA PHE A 46 -18.42 -1.22 -18.50
C PHE A 46 -17.84 -1.96 -17.29
N TYR A 47 -16.60 -2.44 -17.38
CA TYR A 47 -15.97 -3.19 -16.28
C TYR A 47 -15.83 -2.33 -15.02
N ILE A 48 -15.34 -1.09 -15.17
CA ILE A 48 -15.18 -0.17 -14.05
C ILE A 48 -16.56 0.17 -13.43
N LEU A 49 -17.58 0.40 -14.27
CA LEU A 49 -18.94 0.66 -13.79
C LEU A 49 -19.50 -0.49 -12.98
N VAL A 50 -19.32 -1.73 -13.44
CA VAL A 50 -19.76 -2.93 -12.71
C VAL A 50 -19.07 -3.05 -11.36
N LEU A 51 -17.74 -2.85 -11.31
CA LEU A 51 -17.00 -2.87 -10.05
C LEU A 51 -17.44 -1.76 -9.10
N TRP A 52 -17.66 -0.55 -9.65
CA TRP A 52 -18.15 0.58 -8.86
C TRP A 52 -19.54 0.32 -8.27
N LEU A 53 -20.48 -0.19 -9.08
CA LEU A 53 -21.82 -0.57 -8.61
C LEU A 53 -21.76 -1.66 -7.53
N PHE A 54 -20.91 -2.68 -7.72
CA PHE A 54 -20.69 -3.72 -6.72
C PHE A 54 -20.14 -3.14 -5.42
N ALA A 55 -19.14 -2.25 -5.50
CA ALA A 55 -18.58 -1.58 -4.33
C ALA A 55 -19.61 -0.72 -3.58
N GLN A 56 -20.54 -0.05 -4.30
CA GLN A 56 -21.61 0.73 -3.68
C GLN A 56 -22.60 -0.14 -2.87
N VAL A 57 -22.82 -1.39 -3.29
CA VAL A 57 -23.79 -2.30 -2.65
C VAL A 57 -23.14 -3.18 -1.59
N ALA A 58 -21.99 -3.78 -1.91
CA ALA A 58 -21.33 -4.81 -1.09
C ALA A 58 -20.05 -4.33 -0.42
N GLY A 59 -19.49 -3.19 -0.85
CA GLY A 59 -18.24 -2.66 -0.29
C GLY A 59 -18.44 -1.99 1.08
N PRO A 60 -17.44 -2.06 1.97
CA PRO A 60 -17.46 -1.31 3.23
C PRO A 60 -17.58 0.19 2.91
N ASN A 61 -18.34 0.92 3.73
CA ASN A 61 -18.60 2.36 3.55
C ASN A 61 -19.00 2.75 2.11
N ARG A 62 -19.78 1.88 1.42
CA ARG A 62 -20.20 2.03 0.02
C ARG A 62 -19.01 2.24 -0.95
N GLY A 63 -17.93 1.49 -0.74
CA GLY A 63 -16.72 1.60 -1.55
C GLY A 63 -15.87 2.86 -1.33
N ASN A 64 -16.23 3.70 -0.36
CA ASN A 64 -15.40 4.84 0.05
C ASN A 64 -14.41 4.43 1.14
N ALA A 65 -13.35 5.22 1.30
CA ALA A 65 -12.40 5.00 2.39
C ALA A 65 -13.09 5.10 3.76
N GLU A 66 -12.76 4.18 4.67
CA GLU A 66 -13.17 4.26 6.06
C GLU A 66 -12.41 5.40 6.73
N VAL A 67 -13.12 6.45 7.10
CA VAL A 67 -12.54 7.58 7.83
C VAL A 67 -12.76 7.40 9.33
N VAL A 68 -11.76 7.79 10.10
CA VAL A 68 -11.82 7.77 11.56
C VAL A 68 -12.02 9.18 12.07
N THR A 69 -12.92 9.34 13.04
CA THR A 69 -13.26 10.65 13.61
C THR A 69 -12.95 10.69 15.10
N LEU A 70 -12.48 11.84 15.58
CA LEU A 70 -12.29 12.15 16.98
C LEU A 70 -12.99 13.47 17.29
N ASN A 71 -13.87 13.50 18.28
CA ASN A 71 -14.65 14.69 18.66
C ASN A 71 -15.40 15.33 17.45
N GLY A 72 -15.95 14.49 16.55
CA GLY A 72 -16.70 14.93 15.36
C GLY A 72 -15.85 15.47 14.21
N LYS A 73 -14.51 15.45 14.33
CA LYS A 73 -13.59 15.82 13.25
C LYS A 73 -12.93 14.59 12.65
N VAL A 74 -12.84 14.53 11.33
CA VAL A 74 -12.09 13.48 10.63
C VAL A 74 -10.60 13.68 10.94
N VAL A 75 -9.96 12.64 11.49
CA VAL A 75 -8.54 12.65 11.88
C VAL A 75 -7.67 11.78 10.96
N GLY A 76 -8.28 10.94 10.13
CA GLY A 76 -7.55 10.16 9.13
C GLY A 76 -8.39 9.06 8.50
N ALA A 77 -7.78 8.32 7.59
CA ALA A 77 -8.35 7.10 7.01
C ALA A 77 -7.84 5.89 7.79
N ALA A 78 -8.74 4.95 8.14
CA ALA A 78 -8.40 3.78 8.96
C ALA A 78 -7.31 2.90 8.33
N ASN A 79 -7.30 2.80 7.00
CA ASN A 79 -6.40 1.93 6.25
C ASN A 79 -5.16 2.65 5.68
N VAL A 80 -4.89 3.88 6.12
CA VAL A 80 -3.72 4.66 5.69
C VAL A 80 -2.95 5.11 6.93
N GLY A 81 -1.69 4.70 7.00
CA GLY A 81 -0.80 5.07 8.09
C GLY A 81 -0.52 6.57 8.12
N GLN A 82 -0.18 7.06 9.30
CA GLN A 82 0.13 8.46 9.57
C GLN A 82 1.39 8.57 10.42
N THR A 83 2.06 9.71 10.33
CA THR A 83 3.23 10.02 11.14
C THR A 83 2.81 10.36 12.56
N PHE A 84 3.35 9.63 13.54
CA PHE A 84 3.28 9.95 14.96
C PHE A 84 4.70 10.05 15.51
N THR A 85 5.08 11.20 16.05
CA THR A 85 6.43 11.50 16.57
C THR A 85 6.45 11.87 18.05
N GLU A 86 5.30 12.23 18.63
CA GLU A 86 5.22 12.61 20.04
C GLU A 86 5.29 11.38 20.95
N GLU A 87 5.96 11.53 22.11
CA GLU A 87 6.16 10.45 23.07
C GLU A 87 4.86 9.85 23.63
N LYS A 88 3.80 10.63 23.68
CA LYS A 88 2.47 10.23 24.16
C LYS A 88 1.71 9.32 23.21
N TYR A 89 2.19 9.15 21.97
CA TYR A 89 1.53 8.33 20.96
C TYR A 89 2.32 7.05 20.65
N PHE A 90 1.61 6.01 20.27
CA PHE A 90 2.23 4.87 19.62
C PHE A 90 2.72 5.26 18.25
N TRP A 91 3.90 4.83 17.90
CA TRP A 91 4.54 5.08 16.62
C TRP A 91 4.27 3.93 15.66
N GLY A 92 4.11 4.25 14.39
CA GLY A 92 4.02 3.30 13.31
C GLY A 92 5.40 2.88 12.79
N ARG A 93 5.39 2.16 11.68
CA ARG A 93 6.60 1.72 10.99
C ARG A 93 7.30 2.89 10.30
N PRO A 94 8.62 2.85 10.07
CA PRO A 94 9.30 3.80 9.21
C PRO A 94 8.65 3.84 7.81
N SER A 95 8.51 5.03 7.23
CA SER A 95 7.92 5.24 5.90
C SER A 95 8.98 5.76 4.93
N CYS A 96 8.93 5.25 3.69
CA CYS A 96 9.67 5.76 2.54
C CYS A 96 8.75 6.37 1.47
N ALA A 97 7.47 6.63 1.81
CA ALA A 97 6.53 7.31 0.94
C ALA A 97 6.75 8.82 0.98
N GLY A 98 7.33 9.39 -0.07
CA GLY A 98 7.72 10.81 -0.11
C GLY A 98 8.61 11.21 1.07
N ASP A 99 8.25 12.29 1.75
CA ASP A 99 8.91 12.76 2.98
C ASP A 99 8.43 12.00 4.25
N GLY A 100 7.73 10.92 4.09
CA GLY A 100 7.13 10.07 5.12
C GLY A 100 5.60 10.12 5.11
N TYR A 101 4.98 8.94 4.89
CA TYR A 101 3.52 8.78 4.86
C TYR A 101 2.78 9.65 3.83
N ASP A 102 3.45 10.00 2.72
CA ASP A 102 2.80 10.71 1.62
C ASP A 102 1.92 9.74 0.81
N ALA A 103 0.61 9.89 0.93
CA ALA A 103 -0.38 9.05 0.23
C ALA A 103 -0.35 9.22 -1.30
N THR A 104 0.27 10.28 -1.82
CA THR A 104 0.43 10.50 -3.27
C THR A 104 1.66 9.81 -3.85
N SER A 105 2.57 9.31 -2.98
CA SER A 105 3.87 8.74 -3.36
C SER A 105 4.17 7.45 -2.59
N SER A 106 3.22 6.50 -2.59
CA SER A 106 3.40 5.19 -1.93
C SER A 106 4.65 4.48 -2.46
N ALA A 107 5.60 4.18 -1.58
CA ALA A 107 6.85 3.50 -1.92
C ALA A 107 7.46 2.77 -0.73
N GLY A 108 8.26 1.73 -1.01
CA GLY A 108 9.16 1.10 -0.06
C GLY A 108 10.61 1.54 -0.28
N SER A 109 11.52 1.15 0.61
CA SER A 109 12.95 1.48 0.51
C SER A 109 13.62 0.88 -0.73
N ASN A 110 13.10 -0.24 -1.25
CA ASN A 110 13.64 -1.00 -2.38
C ASN A 110 15.15 -1.35 -2.24
N LYS A 111 15.65 -1.40 -1.00
CA LYS A 111 17.06 -1.72 -0.69
C LYS A 111 17.20 -3.19 -0.31
N GLY A 112 18.24 -3.82 -0.82
CA GLY A 112 18.55 -5.22 -0.48
C GLY A 112 19.06 -5.39 0.95
N PRO A 113 18.89 -6.58 1.56
CA PRO A 113 19.29 -6.85 2.95
C PRO A 113 20.79 -6.79 3.20
N THR A 114 21.60 -6.83 2.14
CA THR A 114 23.06 -6.75 2.20
C THR A 114 23.62 -5.37 1.80
N ASN A 115 22.74 -4.41 1.53
CA ASN A 115 23.18 -3.05 1.18
C ASN A 115 23.75 -2.35 2.42
N PRO A 116 25.04 -1.93 2.42
CA PRO A 116 25.69 -1.38 3.59
C PRO A 116 25.11 -0.04 4.05
N GLU A 117 24.63 0.80 3.11
CA GLU A 117 23.97 2.07 3.45
C GLU A 117 22.63 1.81 4.16
N TYR A 118 21.87 0.83 3.68
CA TYR A 118 20.61 0.46 4.33
C TYR A 118 20.83 -0.13 5.72
N LEU A 119 21.85 -0.96 5.89
CA LEU A 119 22.19 -1.50 7.21
C LEU A 119 22.58 -0.37 8.18
N ALA A 120 23.34 0.62 7.73
CA ALA A 120 23.66 1.79 8.54
C ALA A 120 22.43 2.62 8.93
N GLU A 121 21.46 2.78 8.00
CA GLU A 121 20.18 3.43 8.31
C GLU A 121 19.39 2.65 9.37
N VAL A 122 19.32 1.32 9.26
CA VAL A 122 18.63 0.46 10.23
C VAL A 122 19.31 0.56 11.60
N GLU A 123 20.63 0.54 11.65
CA GLU A 123 21.41 0.72 12.90
C GLU A 123 21.08 2.07 13.56
N ALA A 124 21.11 3.16 12.80
CA ALA A 124 20.77 4.49 13.31
C ALA A 124 19.31 4.55 13.85
N ARG A 125 18.37 3.87 13.18
CA ARG A 125 16.97 3.78 13.64
C ARG A 125 16.86 2.97 14.93
N ILE A 126 17.63 1.87 15.07
CA ILE A 126 17.68 1.10 16.32
C ILE A 126 18.19 1.98 17.46
N ASP A 127 19.28 2.70 17.27
CA ASP A 127 19.86 3.57 18.29
C ASP A 127 18.88 4.69 18.69
N THR A 128 18.23 5.32 17.71
CA THR A 128 17.18 6.31 17.97
C THR A 128 16.00 5.71 18.73
N PHE A 129 15.54 4.53 18.35
CA PHE A 129 14.43 3.85 19.04
C PHE A 129 14.78 3.55 20.50
N LEU A 130 16.00 3.13 20.78
CA LEU A 130 16.48 2.83 22.14
C LEU A 130 16.63 4.08 23.02
N ILE A 131 16.96 5.24 22.44
CA ILE A 131 16.97 6.52 23.17
C ILE A 131 15.59 6.80 23.78
N HIS A 132 14.52 6.55 23.04
CA HIS A 132 13.14 6.73 23.49
C HIS A 132 12.61 5.54 24.33
N HIS A 133 13.29 4.40 24.28
CA HIS A 133 12.92 3.18 24.99
C HIS A 133 14.10 2.61 25.81
N PRO A 134 14.65 3.37 26.78
CA PRO A 134 15.88 3.00 27.50
C PRO A 134 15.75 1.72 28.34
N TYR A 135 14.55 1.20 28.50
CA TYR A 135 14.26 -0.05 29.20
C TYR A 135 14.36 -1.30 28.31
N LEU A 136 14.57 -1.13 26.98
CA LEU A 136 14.73 -2.24 26.05
C LEU A 136 16.20 -2.58 25.82
N ALA A 137 16.49 -3.86 25.65
CA ALA A 137 17.77 -4.28 25.08
C ALA A 137 17.68 -4.28 23.55
N ARG A 138 18.81 -4.07 22.85
CA ARG A 138 18.87 -4.02 21.38
C ARG A 138 18.21 -5.22 20.69
N LYS A 139 18.36 -6.43 21.25
CA LYS A 139 17.76 -7.67 20.76
C LYS A 139 16.24 -7.71 20.84
N ASP A 140 15.65 -6.86 21.68
CA ASP A 140 14.20 -6.83 21.93
C ASP A 140 13.49 -5.77 21.07
N VAL A 141 14.24 -5.00 20.27
CA VAL A 141 13.68 -4.04 19.31
C VAL A 141 13.03 -4.80 18.16
N PRO A 142 11.71 -4.65 17.94
CA PRO A 142 11.05 -5.32 16.83
C PRO A 142 11.57 -4.82 15.47
N ALA A 143 11.88 -5.74 14.56
CA ALA A 143 12.45 -5.40 13.26
C ALA A 143 11.56 -4.42 12.44
N GLU A 144 10.25 -4.54 12.56
CA GLU A 144 9.32 -3.66 11.84
C GLU A 144 9.35 -2.19 12.31
N MET A 145 9.79 -1.94 13.56
CA MET A 145 9.93 -0.57 14.08
C MET A 145 11.16 0.17 13.54
N VAL A 146 12.04 -0.54 12.84
CA VAL A 146 13.29 0.01 12.29
C VAL A 146 13.45 -0.24 10.79
N THR A 147 12.56 -1.04 10.20
CA THR A 147 12.51 -1.31 8.76
C THR A 147 11.27 -0.68 8.13
N ALA A 148 11.45 0.01 6.99
CA ALA A 148 10.35 0.64 6.28
C ALA A 148 9.34 -0.40 5.78
N SER A 149 8.05 -0.03 5.81
CA SER A 149 7.01 -0.82 5.16
C SER A 149 7.14 -0.77 3.64
N ALA A 150 6.66 -1.81 2.94
CA ALA A 150 6.73 -1.87 1.48
C ALA A 150 5.87 -0.80 0.80
N SER A 151 4.75 -0.41 1.43
CA SER A 151 3.87 0.63 0.91
C SER A 151 4.27 2.04 1.37
N GLY A 152 4.99 2.17 2.50
CA GLY A 152 5.21 3.44 3.18
C GLY A 152 3.96 4.03 3.84
N LEU A 153 2.80 3.36 3.72
CA LEU A 153 1.49 3.82 4.23
C LEU A 153 0.83 2.79 5.15
N ASP A 154 1.61 1.85 5.68
CA ASP A 154 1.13 0.78 6.54
C ASP A 154 0.53 1.36 7.85
N PRO A 155 -0.77 1.19 8.12
CA PRO A 155 -1.40 1.70 9.31
C PRO A 155 -1.22 0.80 10.53
N ASP A 156 -0.70 -0.42 10.33
CA ASP A 156 -0.71 -1.48 11.31
C ASP A 156 0.71 -1.80 11.82
N ILE A 157 0.81 -2.23 13.07
CA ILE A 157 1.99 -2.82 13.68
C ILE A 157 1.60 -4.15 14.36
N THR A 158 2.58 -5.00 14.66
CA THR A 158 2.33 -6.22 15.42
C THR A 158 2.00 -5.90 16.89
N PRO A 159 1.27 -6.77 17.60
CA PRO A 159 1.07 -6.62 19.05
C PRO A 159 2.38 -6.48 19.82
N GLN A 160 3.44 -7.22 19.43
CA GLN A 160 4.76 -7.10 20.03
C GLN A 160 5.31 -5.67 19.93
N SER A 161 5.20 -5.04 18.75
CA SER A 161 5.64 -3.67 18.53
C SER A 161 4.82 -2.63 19.29
N ALA A 162 3.56 -2.90 19.53
CA ALA A 162 2.75 -2.08 20.43
C ALA A 162 3.19 -2.26 21.90
N TYR A 163 3.36 -3.49 22.37
CA TYR A 163 3.73 -3.75 23.78
C TYR A 163 5.07 -3.13 24.18
N VAL A 164 6.08 -3.14 23.33
CA VAL A 164 7.38 -2.53 23.65
C VAL A 164 7.28 -1.01 23.85
N GLN A 165 6.26 -0.35 23.31
CA GLN A 165 6.02 1.09 23.42
C GLN A 165 5.17 1.48 24.64
N VAL A 166 4.45 0.53 25.26
CA VAL A 166 3.49 0.78 26.36
C VAL A 166 4.10 1.60 27.49
N LYS A 167 5.30 1.25 27.93
CA LYS A 167 5.96 1.92 29.08
C LYS A 167 6.28 3.38 28.77
N ARG A 168 6.76 3.68 27.57
CA ARG A 168 7.03 5.05 27.11
C ARG A 168 5.74 5.89 27.06
N VAL A 169 4.71 5.34 26.40
CA VAL A 169 3.42 6.03 26.26
C VAL A 169 2.77 6.27 27.62
N ALA A 170 2.76 5.27 28.51
CA ALA A 170 2.23 5.40 29.86
C ALA A 170 2.94 6.51 30.63
N GLN A 171 4.28 6.54 30.59
CA GLN A 171 5.08 7.55 31.26
C GLN A 171 4.80 8.96 30.69
N ALA A 172 4.76 9.11 29.37
CA ALA A 172 4.52 10.39 28.71
C ALA A 172 3.09 10.93 28.98
N ARG A 173 2.13 10.05 29.22
CA ARG A 173 0.73 10.42 29.54
C ARG A 173 0.44 10.53 31.03
N GLY A 174 1.35 10.09 31.90
CA GLY A 174 1.13 9.99 33.33
C GLY A 174 0.05 8.97 33.70
N MET A 175 -0.09 7.90 32.89
CA MET A 175 -1.06 6.83 33.07
C MET A 175 -0.38 5.58 33.66
N ASP A 176 -1.18 4.70 34.28
CA ASP A 176 -0.70 3.39 34.69
C ASP A 176 -0.34 2.51 33.48
N VAL A 177 0.79 1.79 33.57
CA VAL A 177 1.30 0.92 32.50
C VAL A 177 0.29 -0.18 32.16
N GLU A 178 -0.37 -0.75 33.16
CA GLU A 178 -1.36 -1.81 32.96
C GLU A 178 -2.66 -1.26 32.32
N GLU A 179 -2.96 0.01 32.54
CA GLU A 179 -4.10 0.65 31.88
C GLU A 179 -3.83 0.81 30.39
N VAL A 180 -2.66 1.34 30.00
CA VAL A 180 -2.24 1.47 28.59
C VAL A 180 -2.15 0.10 27.93
N ARG A 181 -1.62 -0.92 28.66
CA ARG A 181 -1.55 -2.29 28.15
C ARG A 181 -2.92 -2.86 27.82
N ARG A 182 -3.93 -2.66 28.70
CA ARG A 182 -5.31 -3.09 28.44
C ARG A 182 -5.93 -2.43 27.21
N VAL A 183 -5.50 -1.20 26.86
CA VAL A 183 -5.94 -0.55 25.61
C VAL A 183 -5.35 -1.26 24.40
N VAL A 184 -4.05 -1.59 24.46
CA VAL A 184 -3.39 -2.38 23.40
C VAL A 184 -4.09 -3.74 23.25
N ASP A 185 -4.34 -4.47 24.36
CA ASP A 185 -4.99 -5.78 24.32
C ASP A 185 -6.36 -5.74 23.62
N LYS A 186 -7.13 -4.66 23.84
CA LYS A 186 -8.44 -4.44 23.18
C LYS A 186 -8.31 -4.05 21.71
N ALA A 187 -7.19 -3.42 21.34
CA ALA A 187 -6.93 -2.97 19.97
C ALA A 187 -6.34 -4.05 19.07
N VAL A 188 -5.95 -5.21 19.63
CA VAL A 188 -5.43 -6.33 18.85
C VAL A 188 -6.54 -6.91 17.97
N GLU A 189 -6.38 -6.79 16.67
CA GLU A 189 -7.23 -7.43 15.67
C GLU A 189 -6.70 -8.82 15.35
N LYS A 190 -7.55 -9.84 15.50
CA LYS A 190 -7.20 -11.23 15.20
C LYS A 190 -7.30 -11.53 13.72
N PRO A 191 -6.59 -12.57 13.23
CA PRO A 191 -6.72 -13.04 11.85
C PRO A 191 -8.18 -13.33 11.48
N LEU A 192 -8.56 -13.00 10.26
CA LEU A 192 -9.90 -13.29 9.75
C LEU A 192 -10.17 -14.81 9.82
N LEU A 193 -11.29 -15.19 10.44
CA LEU A 193 -11.65 -16.59 10.72
C LEU A 193 -10.59 -17.38 11.53
N GLY A 194 -9.63 -16.70 12.15
CA GLY A 194 -8.53 -17.32 12.90
C GLY A 194 -7.41 -17.95 12.06
N ILE A 195 -7.49 -17.85 10.72
CA ILE A 195 -6.55 -18.50 9.79
C ILE A 195 -5.98 -17.58 8.71
N PHE A 196 -6.64 -16.47 8.40
CA PHE A 196 -6.21 -15.56 7.33
C PHE A 196 -5.54 -14.32 7.89
N GLY A 197 -4.21 -14.22 7.74
CA GLY A 197 -3.39 -13.10 8.18
C GLY A 197 -2.72 -13.34 9.53
N THR A 198 -2.21 -12.26 10.11
CA THR A 198 -1.55 -12.21 11.43
C THR A 198 -2.33 -11.31 12.36
N GLU A 199 -2.07 -11.40 13.66
CA GLU A 199 -2.54 -10.40 14.61
C GLU A 199 -1.88 -9.06 14.32
N LYS A 200 -2.66 -7.98 14.42
CA LYS A 200 -2.21 -6.62 14.12
C LYS A 200 -2.89 -5.61 15.02
N VAL A 201 -2.32 -4.42 15.09
CA VAL A 201 -2.84 -3.28 15.84
C VAL A 201 -2.79 -2.05 14.94
N ASN A 202 -3.94 -1.45 14.68
CA ASN A 202 -4.00 -0.20 13.93
C ASN A 202 -3.58 0.97 14.81
N VAL A 203 -2.49 1.64 14.43
CA VAL A 203 -1.84 2.69 15.22
C VAL A 203 -2.75 3.90 15.42
N LEU A 204 -3.49 4.32 14.38
CA LEU A 204 -4.41 5.46 14.47
C LEU A 204 -5.56 5.16 15.44
N LYS A 205 -6.21 4.00 15.30
CA LYS A 205 -7.31 3.59 16.17
C LYS A 205 -6.84 3.44 17.63
N LEU A 206 -5.64 2.89 17.85
CA LEU A 206 -5.04 2.75 19.17
C LEU A 206 -4.78 4.12 19.82
N ASN A 207 -4.20 5.06 19.08
CA ASN A 207 -3.93 6.41 19.58
C ASN A 207 -5.23 7.17 19.91
N ILE A 208 -6.30 6.98 19.12
CA ILE A 208 -7.62 7.56 19.40
C ILE A 208 -8.21 6.96 20.67
N ALA A 209 -8.15 5.65 20.85
CA ALA A 209 -8.65 5.00 22.07
C ALA A 209 -7.97 5.53 23.33
N LEU A 210 -6.68 5.89 23.25
CA LEU A 210 -5.98 6.56 24.35
C LEU A 210 -6.45 7.99 24.61
N GLU A 211 -6.78 8.77 23.56
CA GLU A 211 -7.32 10.12 23.73
C GLU A 211 -8.72 10.09 24.37
N GLU A 212 -9.56 9.12 24.00
CA GLU A 212 -10.89 8.94 24.57
C GLU A 212 -10.86 8.56 26.07
N LEU A 213 -9.85 7.78 26.50
CA LEU A 213 -9.68 7.46 27.90
C LEU A 213 -9.35 8.68 28.77
N LYS A 214 -8.54 9.60 28.25
CA LYS A 214 -8.15 10.82 28.97
C LYS A 214 -9.33 11.79 29.17
N ASN A 215 -10.33 11.69 28.32
CA ASN A 215 -11.52 12.57 28.32
C ASN A 215 -12.67 12.02 29.21
N ARG A 216 -12.44 10.85 29.86
CA ARG A 216 -13.36 10.24 30.85
C ARG A 216 -12.94 10.57 32.28
#